data_a50d76444a7f4e921281e41ad3460ea3
#
_entry.id   a50d76444a7f4e921281e41ad3460ea3
#
_cell.length_a   1.000
_cell.length_b   1.000
_cell.length_c   1.000
_cell.angle_alpha   90.00
_cell.angle_beta   90.00
_cell.angle_gamma   90.00
#
_symmetry.space_group_name_H-M   'P 1'
#
loop_
_entity.id
_entity.type
_entity.pdbx_description
1 polymer ?
#
loop_
_entity_poly.entity_id
_entity_poly.type
_entity_poly.pdbx_seq_one_letter_code
_entity_poly.pdbx_strand_id
1 'polypeptide(L)'
;MRKNKVDIITLGCSKNLVDSEQLMRQFVANGYTVEHDPHKINGEIVVVNTCGFIGDAQEESINMILDLGEAKKKGKIGKLFVMGCLSERFLKDLENELPEVDRFYGKFNWKELLNDLGKSYYRELAADRVLTTPRHYAYLKIAEGCDRTCSYCAIPISTGRYQSIPMEDIEKEVRLLVKQGVQFLIGIFYFGH
;
A
#
# COMPACT_ATOMS: atom_id res chain seq x y z
N MET A 1 5.84 21.31 -5.85
CA MET A 1 6.52 20.09 -5.35
C MET A 1 7.32 20.40 -4.10
N ARG A 2 7.16 19.61 -3.04
CA ARG A 2 7.86 19.76 -1.75
C ARG A 2 8.93 18.68 -1.64
N LYS A 3 10.20 19.08 -1.54
CA LYS A 3 11.34 18.16 -1.43
C LYS A 3 11.27 17.34 -0.13
N ASN A 4 11.78 16.12 -0.20
CA ASN A 4 11.86 15.19 0.92
C ASN A 4 10.50 14.82 1.55
N LYS A 5 9.42 14.98 0.77
CA LYS A 5 8.06 14.62 1.14
C LYS A 5 7.53 13.50 0.28
N VAL A 6 6.90 12.51 0.92
CA VAL A 6 6.17 11.42 0.29
C VAL A 6 4.70 11.55 0.61
N ASP A 7 3.86 11.60 -0.41
CA ASP A 7 2.42 11.51 -0.29
C ASP A 7 1.99 10.07 -0.63
N ILE A 8 1.28 9.41 0.27
CA ILE A 8 0.75 8.06 0.06
C ILE A 8 -0.76 8.13 0.01
N ILE A 9 -1.32 7.65 -1.10
CA ILE A 9 -2.76 7.57 -1.34
C ILE A 9 -3.17 6.11 -1.27
N THR A 10 -4.15 5.79 -0.43
CA THR A 10 -4.60 4.42 -0.24
C THR A 10 -6.03 4.25 -0.69
N LEU A 11 -6.22 3.46 -1.74
CA LEU A 11 -7.51 3.08 -2.28
C LEU A 11 -7.86 1.65 -1.87
N GLY A 12 -9.14 1.40 -1.68
CA GLY A 12 -9.66 0.07 -1.44
C GLY A 12 -9.82 -0.33 0.03
N CYS A 13 -9.24 -1.45 0.45
CA CYS A 13 -9.60 -2.11 1.70
C CYS A 13 -8.58 -1.88 2.84
N SER A 14 -8.98 -2.30 4.05
CA SER A 14 -8.12 -2.25 5.24
C SER A 14 -6.78 -2.99 5.10
N LYS A 15 -6.68 -3.99 4.22
CA LYS A 15 -5.39 -4.66 3.92
C LYS A 15 -4.42 -3.73 3.21
N ASN A 16 -4.91 -2.98 2.21
CA ASN A 16 -4.11 -1.97 1.53
C ASN A 16 -3.67 -0.87 2.52
N LEU A 17 -4.54 -0.50 3.46
CA LEU A 17 -4.19 0.46 4.50
C LEU A 17 -3.01 -0.02 5.35
N VAL A 18 -3.04 -1.27 5.81
CA VAL A 18 -1.91 -1.85 6.57
C VAL A 18 -0.61 -1.82 5.76
N ASP A 19 -0.66 -2.19 4.46
CA ASP A 19 0.52 -2.16 3.59
C ASP A 19 1.06 -0.72 3.42
N SER A 20 0.16 0.26 3.28
CA SER A 20 0.54 1.68 3.21
C SER A 20 1.17 2.18 4.53
N GLU A 21 0.60 1.83 5.68
CA GLU A 21 1.13 2.19 7.00
C GLU A 21 2.53 1.61 7.24
N GLN A 22 2.79 0.38 6.79
CA GLN A 22 4.12 -0.24 6.82
C GLN A 22 5.09 0.50 5.89
N LEU A 23 4.68 0.83 4.67
CA LEU A 23 5.50 1.60 3.73
C LEU A 23 5.83 2.99 4.27
N MET A 24 4.84 3.67 4.86
CA MET A 24 5.05 4.98 5.51
C MET A 24 6.15 4.89 6.57
N ARG A 25 6.13 3.85 7.40
CA ARG A 25 7.16 3.65 8.44
C ARG A 25 8.55 3.53 7.85
N GLN A 26 8.68 2.81 6.72
CA GLN A 26 9.95 2.67 6.01
C GLN A 26 10.44 4.00 5.43
N PHE A 27 9.55 4.81 4.86
CA PHE A 27 9.91 6.14 4.37
C PHE A 27 10.35 7.08 5.51
N VAL A 28 9.64 7.07 6.63
CA VAL A 28 10.03 7.85 7.82
C VAL A 28 11.42 7.44 8.31
N ALA A 29 11.73 6.14 8.36
CA ALA A 29 13.04 5.64 8.73
C ALA A 29 14.16 6.06 7.77
N ASN A 30 13.82 6.31 6.50
CA ASN A 30 14.73 6.85 5.49
C ASN A 30 14.79 8.39 5.47
N GLY A 31 14.20 9.06 6.46
CA GLY A 31 14.28 10.52 6.65
C GLY A 31 13.30 11.34 5.82
N TYR A 32 12.25 10.73 5.25
CA TYR A 32 11.19 11.45 4.57
C TYR A 32 10.10 11.94 5.54
N THR A 33 9.51 13.08 5.21
CA THR A 33 8.21 13.49 5.76
C THR A 33 7.12 12.78 4.97
N VAL A 34 6.23 12.06 5.64
CA VAL A 34 5.18 11.28 4.98
C VAL A 34 3.80 11.83 5.35
N GLU A 35 2.91 11.94 4.37
CA GLU A 35 1.53 12.33 4.55
C GLU A 35 0.61 11.30 3.88
N HIS A 36 -0.42 10.85 4.60
CA HIS A 36 -1.40 9.88 4.12
C HIS A 36 -2.67 10.61 3.67
N ASP A 37 -3.16 10.27 2.49
CA ASP A 37 -4.36 10.86 1.86
C ASP A 37 -4.43 12.39 2.02
N PRO A 38 -3.38 13.13 1.61
CA PRO A 38 -3.33 14.57 1.83
C PRO A 38 -4.37 15.31 1.00
N HIS A 39 -4.99 16.34 1.57
CA HIS A 39 -5.87 17.24 0.82
C HIS A 39 -5.17 17.93 -0.36
N LYS A 40 -3.87 18.16 -0.25
CA LYS A 40 -3.04 18.74 -1.29
C LYS A 40 -1.84 17.86 -1.59
N ILE A 41 -1.89 17.19 -2.71
CA ILE A 41 -0.80 16.34 -3.19
C ILE A 41 0.28 17.24 -3.80
N ASN A 42 1.47 17.21 -3.21
CA ASN A 42 2.61 18.04 -3.63
C ASN A 42 3.97 17.44 -3.28
N GLY A 43 4.01 16.17 -2.92
CA GLY A 43 5.22 15.45 -2.57
C GLY A 43 6.22 15.36 -3.72
N GLU A 44 7.50 15.20 -3.37
CA GLU A 44 8.54 14.79 -4.31
C GLU A 44 8.26 13.38 -4.85
N ILE A 45 7.71 12.54 -4.00
CA ILE A 45 7.30 11.17 -4.32
C ILE A 45 5.81 11.05 -3.98
N VAL A 46 5.06 10.46 -4.90
CA VAL A 46 3.68 10.06 -4.68
C VAL A 46 3.56 8.57 -4.91
N VAL A 47 2.96 7.86 -3.97
CA VAL A 47 2.69 6.43 -4.06
C VAL A 47 1.19 6.20 -3.98
N VAL A 48 0.62 5.51 -4.97
CA VAL A 48 -0.79 5.10 -4.98
C VAL A 48 -0.88 3.61 -4.71
N ASN A 49 -1.49 3.23 -3.61
CA ASN A 49 -1.82 1.84 -3.30
C ASN A 49 -3.23 1.55 -3.79
N THR A 50 -3.34 0.75 -4.84
CA THR A 50 -4.53 0.60 -5.67
C THR A 50 -5.36 -0.63 -5.33
N CYS A 51 -6.67 -0.53 -5.58
CA CYS A 51 -7.60 -1.65 -5.49
C CYS A 51 -7.92 -2.21 -6.89
N GLY A 52 -7.75 -3.52 -7.05
CA GLY A 52 -8.05 -4.22 -8.32
C GLY A 52 -9.19 -5.23 -8.21
N PHE A 53 -10.02 -5.14 -7.15
CA PHE A 53 -10.94 -6.21 -6.80
C PHE A 53 -12.27 -6.12 -7.55
N ILE A 54 -12.95 -4.98 -7.52
CA ILE A 54 -14.25 -4.74 -8.18
C ILE A 54 -14.12 -3.59 -9.19
N GLY A 55 -15.02 -3.55 -10.17
CA GLY A 55 -14.99 -2.58 -11.28
C GLY A 55 -14.90 -1.13 -10.82
N ASP A 56 -15.79 -0.70 -9.91
CA ASP A 56 -15.81 0.68 -9.41
C ASP A 56 -14.48 1.06 -8.72
N ALA A 57 -13.89 0.15 -7.94
CA ALA A 57 -12.61 0.41 -7.29
C ALA A 57 -11.42 0.39 -8.27
N GLN A 58 -11.53 -0.35 -9.37
CA GLN A 58 -10.56 -0.30 -10.47
C GLN A 58 -10.63 1.05 -11.18
N GLU A 59 -11.85 1.50 -11.51
CA GLU A 59 -12.09 2.80 -12.13
C GLU A 59 -11.59 3.96 -11.25
N GLU A 60 -11.91 3.94 -9.95
CA GLU A 60 -11.38 4.92 -9.00
C GLU A 60 -9.85 4.94 -9.01
N SER A 61 -9.22 3.76 -9.00
CA SER A 61 -7.77 3.63 -9.01
C SER A 61 -7.16 4.18 -10.30
N ILE A 62 -7.74 3.87 -11.46
CA ILE A 62 -7.26 4.36 -12.76
C ILE A 62 -7.43 5.88 -12.84
N ASN A 63 -8.59 6.43 -12.47
CA ASN A 63 -8.84 7.85 -12.49
C ASN A 63 -7.86 8.61 -11.59
N MET A 64 -7.58 8.10 -10.39
CA MET A 64 -6.57 8.68 -9.49
C MET A 64 -5.17 8.71 -10.14
N ILE A 65 -4.77 7.62 -10.80
CA ILE A 65 -3.46 7.56 -11.47
C ILE A 65 -3.40 8.57 -12.62
N LEU A 66 -4.45 8.71 -13.42
CA LEU A 66 -4.52 9.68 -14.52
C LEU A 66 -4.41 11.12 -14.01
N ASP A 67 -5.14 11.48 -12.95
CA ASP A 67 -5.10 12.82 -12.33
C ASP A 67 -3.69 13.14 -11.81
N LEU A 68 -3.03 12.16 -11.21
CA LEU A 68 -1.66 12.31 -10.72
C LEU A 68 -0.64 12.36 -11.86
N GLY A 69 -0.85 11.63 -12.95
CA GLY A 69 -0.07 11.73 -14.18
C GLY A 69 -0.10 13.16 -14.72
N GLU A 70 -1.28 13.77 -14.78
CA GLU A 70 -1.43 15.16 -15.17
C GLU A 70 -0.78 16.15 -14.18
N ALA A 71 -0.86 15.86 -12.88
CA ALA A 71 -0.17 16.66 -11.86
C ALA A 71 1.36 16.59 -12.02
N LYS A 72 1.89 15.43 -12.39
CA LYS A 72 3.30 15.22 -12.67
C LYS A 72 3.75 15.99 -13.91
N LYS A 73 3.01 15.92 -15.02
CA LYS A 73 3.29 16.72 -16.24
C LYS A 73 3.35 18.22 -15.93
N LYS A 74 2.50 18.70 -15.02
CA LYS A 74 2.47 20.11 -14.58
C LYS A 74 3.54 20.45 -13.51
N GLY A 75 4.43 19.52 -13.18
CA GLY A 75 5.51 19.72 -12.20
C GLY A 75 5.04 19.91 -10.75
N LYS A 76 3.80 19.53 -10.43
CA LYS A 76 3.26 19.62 -9.07
C LYS A 76 3.80 18.53 -8.14
N ILE A 77 4.10 17.37 -8.71
CA ILE A 77 4.74 16.22 -8.04
C ILE A 77 5.97 15.78 -8.82
N GLY A 78 6.89 15.05 -8.17
CA GLY A 78 8.13 14.59 -8.79
C GLY A 78 7.99 13.20 -9.40
N LYS A 79 8.02 12.17 -8.59
CA LYS A 79 7.89 10.77 -9.00
C LYS A 79 6.52 10.22 -8.64
N LEU A 80 5.97 9.40 -9.53
CA LEU A 80 4.69 8.71 -9.33
C LEU A 80 4.92 7.20 -9.38
N PHE A 81 4.63 6.53 -8.28
CA PHE A 81 4.69 5.09 -8.16
C PHE A 81 3.30 4.52 -7.87
N VAL A 82 3.01 3.37 -8.43
CA VAL A 82 1.73 2.68 -8.25
C VAL A 82 2.00 1.27 -7.73
N MET A 83 1.25 0.84 -6.71
CA MET A 83 1.34 -0.48 -6.12
C MET A 83 -0.05 -1.06 -5.80
N GLY A 84 -0.11 -2.31 -5.40
CA GLY A 84 -1.32 -2.92 -4.88
C GLY A 84 -1.99 -3.92 -5.81
N CYS A 85 -3.27 -4.22 -5.54
CA CYS A 85 -4.01 -5.31 -6.21
C CYS A 85 -4.28 -5.04 -7.70
N LEU A 86 -4.48 -3.78 -8.10
CA LEU A 86 -4.67 -3.44 -9.52
C LEU A 86 -3.39 -3.71 -10.31
N SER A 87 -2.25 -3.22 -9.80
CA SER A 87 -0.95 -3.44 -10.45
C SER A 87 -0.58 -4.92 -10.50
N GLU A 88 -0.91 -5.71 -9.48
CA GLU A 88 -0.66 -7.16 -9.48
C GLU A 88 -1.40 -7.87 -10.62
N ARG A 89 -2.65 -7.45 -10.90
CA ARG A 89 -3.49 -8.10 -11.92
C ARG A 89 -3.18 -7.66 -13.35
N PHE A 90 -2.89 -6.39 -13.54
CA PHE A 90 -2.91 -5.74 -14.86
C PHE A 90 -1.59 -5.04 -15.19
N LEU A 91 -0.47 -5.49 -14.61
CA LEU A 91 0.84 -4.83 -14.71
C LEU A 91 1.18 -4.42 -16.15
N LYS A 92 1.12 -5.36 -17.08
CA LYS A 92 1.51 -5.13 -18.49
C LYS A 92 0.62 -4.11 -19.20
N ASP A 93 -0.67 -4.16 -18.93
CA ASP A 93 -1.63 -3.25 -19.55
C ASP A 93 -1.43 -1.83 -19.00
N LEU A 94 -1.26 -1.71 -17.69
CA LEU A 94 -1.02 -0.43 -17.00
C LEU A 94 0.30 0.22 -17.44
N GLU A 95 1.38 -0.54 -17.59
CA GLU A 95 2.66 -0.02 -18.06
C GLU A 95 2.57 0.53 -19.50
N ASN A 96 1.76 -0.08 -20.36
CA ASN A 96 1.55 0.37 -21.73
C ASN A 96 0.65 1.60 -21.82
N GLU A 97 -0.39 1.68 -20.99
CA GLU A 97 -1.43 2.70 -21.09
C GLU A 97 -1.15 3.95 -20.24
N LEU A 98 -0.31 3.84 -19.21
CA LEU A 98 -0.04 4.91 -18.24
C LEU A 98 1.46 5.24 -18.15
N PRO A 99 2.06 5.78 -19.23
CA PRO A 99 3.50 6.06 -19.31
C PRO A 99 3.98 7.17 -18.36
N GLU A 100 3.08 7.93 -17.74
CA GLU A 100 3.40 8.94 -16.75
C GLU A 100 3.85 8.35 -15.41
N VAL A 101 3.51 7.10 -15.12
CA VAL A 101 3.93 6.39 -13.92
C VAL A 101 5.40 5.98 -14.07
N ASP A 102 6.23 6.31 -13.10
CA ASP A 102 7.66 5.96 -13.15
C ASP A 102 7.88 4.46 -13.01
N ARG A 103 7.11 3.80 -12.16
CA ARG A 103 7.12 2.34 -12.02
C ARG A 103 5.87 1.81 -11.32
N PHE A 104 5.48 0.62 -11.71
CA PHE A 104 4.43 -0.16 -11.07
C PHE A 104 5.05 -1.26 -10.22
N TYR A 105 4.46 -1.53 -9.07
CA TYR A 105 4.81 -2.64 -8.18
C TYR A 105 3.58 -3.48 -7.91
N GLY A 106 3.75 -4.80 -7.88
CA GLY A 106 2.70 -5.69 -7.42
C GLY A 106 2.44 -5.56 -5.92
N LYS A 107 1.46 -6.30 -5.44
CA LYS A 107 1.09 -6.28 -4.02
C LYS A 107 2.23 -6.74 -3.09
N PHE A 108 3.08 -7.65 -3.56
CA PHE A 108 4.10 -8.30 -2.72
C PHE A 108 5.50 -7.71 -2.86
N ASN A 109 5.77 -6.99 -3.93
CA ASN A 109 7.10 -6.45 -4.23
C ASN A 109 7.25 -4.94 -4.05
N TRP A 110 6.31 -4.29 -3.37
CA TRP A 110 6.39 -2.86 -3.03
C TRP A 110 7.68 -2.47 -2.25
N LYS A 111 8.32 -3.44 -1.60
CA LYS A 111 9.61 -3.23 -0.92
C LYS A 111 10.72 -2.84 -1.89
N GLU A 112 10.64 -3.26 -3.15
CA GLU A 112 11.59 -2.89 -4.20
C GLU A 112 11.57 -1.40 -4.50
N LEU A 113 10.44 -0.72 -4.25
CA LEU A 113 10.30 0.73 -4.40
C LEU A 113 11.39 1.50 -3.62
N LEU A 114 11.71 1.05 -2.43
CA LEU A 114 12.76 1.68 -1.63
C LEU A 114 14.14 1.49 -2.29
N ASN A 115 14.43 0.30 -2.81
CA ASN A 115 15.68 0.01 -3.50
C ASN A 115 15.83 0.87 -4.77
N ASP A 116 14.75 1.05 -5.53
CA ASP A 116 14.74 1.90 -6.73
C ASP A 116 14.95 3.39 -6.42
N LEU A 117 14.63 3.80 -5.22
CA LEU A 117 14.93 5.12 -4.69
C LEU A 117 16.33 5.23 -4.07
N GLY A 118 17.13 4.15 -4.09
CA GLY A 118 18.43 4.08 -3.41
C GLY A 118 18.30 4.14 -1.89
N LYS A 119 17.19 3.64 -1.34
CA LYS A 119 16.88 3.63 0.09
C LYS A 119 16.89 2.22 0.66
N SER A 120 17.12 2.11 1.96
CA SER A 120 17.17 0.83 2.64
C SER A 120 15.79 0.37 3.10
N TYR A 121 15.51 -0.93 2.96
CA TYR A 121 14.40 -1.57 3.64
C TYR A 121 14.87 -2.08 5.01
N TYR A 122 14.29 -1.54 6.08
CA TYR A 122 14.61 -1.92 7.45
C TYR A 122 13.72 -3.07 7.91
N ARG A 123 14.27 -4.29 7.87
CA ARG A 123 13.52 -5.51 8.21
C ARG A 123 13.05 -5.54 9.67
N GLU A 124 13.81 -4.94 10.57
CA GLU A 124 13.45 -4.80 11.99
C GLU A 124 12.20 -3.95 12.23
N LEU A 125 11.85 -3.09 11.27
CA LEU A 125 10.64 -2.25 11.30
C LEU A 125 9.47 -2.87 10.53
N ALA A 126 9.56 -4.11 10.06
CA ALA A 126 8.52 -4.73 9.25
C ALA A 126 7.16 -4.85 9.98
N ALA A 127 7.18 -5.02 11.31
CA ALA A 127 6.00 -5.07 12.15
C ALA A 127 5.58 -3.68 12.70
N ASP A 128 6.39 -2.64 12.49
CA ASP A 128 6.09 -1.28 12.95
C ASP A 128 5.37 -0.49 11.85
N ARG A 129 4.43 0.36 12.22
CA ARG A 129 3.57 1.11 11.29
C ARG A 129 3.35 2.54 11.74
N VAL A 130 3.14 3.44 10.80
CA VAL A 130 2.59 4.77 11.05
C VAL A 130 1.09 4.65 10.96
N LEU A 131 0.39 4.65 12.10
CA LEU A 131 -1.06 4.48 12.15
C LEU A 131 -1.78 5.69 11.54
N THR A 132 -2.75 5.38 10.68
CA THR A 132 -3.63 6.37 10.04
C THR A 132 -5.07 6.27 10.56
N THR A 133 -5.39 5.18 11.26
CA THR A 133 -6.66 5.02 11.95
C THR A 133 -6.73 5.88 13.23
N PRO A 134 -7.93 6.18 13.74
CA PRO A 134 -8.08 6.75 15.07
C PRO A 134 -7.36 5.91 16.13
N ARG A 135 -6.76 6.57 17.12
CA ARG A 135 -5.85 5.92 18.10
C ARG A 135 -6.43 4.75 18.89
N HIS A 136 -7.76 4.64 18.97
CA HIS A 136 -8.39 3.59 19.76
C HIS A 136 -8.42 2.23 19.06
N TYR A 137 -8.25 2.15 17.74
CA TYR A 137 -8.21 0.86 17.04
C TYR A 137 -7.16 0.81 15.92
N ALA A 138 -6.78 -0.41 15.57
CA ALA A 138 -5.96 -0.69 14.38
C ALA A 138 -6.41 -2.00 13.71
N TYR A 139 -6.20 -2.09 12.41
CA TYR A 139 -6.35 -3.34 11.68
C TYR A 139 -5.13 -4.23 11.93
N LEU A 140 -5.35 -5.52 12.11
CA LEU A 140 -4.31 -6.53 12.26
C LEU A 140 -4.43 -7.56 11.14
N LYS A 141 -3.47 -7.57 10.25
CA LYS A 141 -3.44 -8.54 9.14
C LYS A 141 -2.91 -9.87 9.67
N ILE A 142 -3.75 -10.91 9.68
CA ILE A 142 -3.38 -12.23 10.22
C ILE A 142 -3.15 -13.27 9.13
N ALA A 143 -3.64 -13.01 7.92
CA ALA A 143 -3.41 -13.86 6.75
C ALA A 143 -3.58 -13.08 5.44
N GLU A 144 -2.99 -13.60 4.38
CA GLU A 144 -3.14 -13.14 2.99
C GLU A 144 -3.53 -14.30 2.08
N GLY A 145 -4.13 -13.97 0.93
CA GLY A 145 -4.46 -14.93 -0.11
C GLY A 145 -5.65 -15.83 0.20
N CYS A 146 -5.97 -16.67 -0.76
CA CYS A 146 -7.08 -17.64 -0.67
C CYS A 146 -6.84 -18.80 -1.62
N ASP A 147 -7.06 -20.04 -1.15
CA ASP A 147 -6.88 -21.26 -1.95
C ASP A 147 -8.16 -21.69 -2.70
N ARG A 148 -9.27 -20.97 -2.52
CA ARG A 148 -10.52 -21.27 -3.21
C ARG A 148 -10.48 -20.82 -4.67
N THR A 149 -11.11 -21.63 -5.54
CA THR A 149 -11.21 -21.40 -6.99
C THR A 149 -12.59 -20.90 -7.41
N CYS A 150 -13.20 -20.01 -6.65
CA CYS A 150 -14.50 -19.44 -7.00
C CYS A 150 -14.41 -18.68 -8.32
N SER A 151 -15.29 -19.02 -9.28
CA SER A 151 -15.21 -18.52 -10.67
C SER A 151 -15.33 -17.00 -10.82
N TYR A 152 -15.94 -16.33 -9.85
CA TYR A 152 -16.15 -14.87 -9.84
C TYR A 152 -15.14 -14.10 -8.97
N CYS A 153 -14.22 -14.80 -8.31
CA CYS A 153 -13.38 -14.19 -7.27
C CYS A 153 -11.96 -13.89 -7.78
N ALA A 154 -11.55 -12.63 -7.68
CA ALA A 154 -10.21 -12.18 -8.06
C ALA A 154 -9.16 -12.31 -6.95
N ILE A 155 -9.53 -12.74 -5.73
CA ILE A 155 -8.59 -12.80 -4.60
C ILE A 155 -7.36 -13.66 -4.93
N PRO A 156 -7.48 -14.92 -5.40
CA PRO A 156 -6.30 -15.73 -5.68
C PRO A 156 -5.36 -15.12 -6.72
N ILE A 157 -5.92 -14.37 -7.69
CA ILE A 157 -5.13 -13.71 -8.75
C ILE A 157 -4.38 -12.50 -8.19
N SER A 158 -5.03 -11.72 -7.31
CA SER A 158 -4.47 -10.46 -6.79
C SER A 158 -3.61 -10.65 -5.54
N THR A 159 -3.83 -11.73 -4.77
CA THR A 159 -3.20 -11.92 -3.45
C THR A 159 -2.57 -13.29 -3.27
N GLY A 160 -2.61 -14.14 -4.32
CA GLY A 160 -1.99 -15.46 -4.31
C GLY A 160 -2.70 -16.47 -3.40
N ARG A 161 -1.98 -17.54 -3.09
CA ARG A 161 -2.44 -18.61 -2.20
C ARG A 161 -2.54 -18.14 -0.75
N TYR A 162 -3.38 -18.82 0.01
CA TYR A 162 -3.52 -18.56 1.45
C TYR A 162 -2.19 -18.74 2.20
N GLN A 163 -1.82 -17.74 2.96
CA GLN A 163 -0.65 -17.74 3.84
C GLN A 163 -1.01 -17.08 5.16
N SER A 164 -0.92 -17.83 6.26
CA SER A 164 -1.00 -17.27 7.60
C SER A 164 0.26 -16.48 7.92
N ILE A 165 0.11 -15.37 8.62
CA ILE A 165 1.24 -14.67 9.23
C ILE A 165 1.69 -15.46 10.47
N PRO A 166 3.00 -15.70 10.66
CA PRO A 166 3.51 -16.39 11.83
C PRO A 166 3.04 -15.72 13.14
N MET A 167 2.71 -16.54 14.14
CA MET A 167 2.18 -16.04 15.42
C MET A 167 3.16 -15.06 16.10
N GLU A 168 4.45 -15.32 15.99
CA GLU A 168 5.50 -14.47 16.56
C GLU A 168 5.51 -13.05 15.91
N ASP A 169 5.26 -12.98 14.61
CA ASP A 169 5.18 -11.68 13.90
C ASP A 169 3.90 -10.94 14.28
N ILE A 170 2.77 -11.66 14.42
CA ILE A 170 1.51 -11.09 14.90
C ILE A 170 1.69 -10.55 16.33
N GLU A 171 2.28 -11.34 17.23
CA GLU A 171 2.52 -10.92 18.61
C GLU A 171 3.42 -9.68 18.69
N LYS A 172 4.47 -9.64 17.89
CA LYS A 172 5.38 -8.48 17.80
C LYS A 172 4.63 -7.24 17.34
N GLU A 173 3.81 -7.35 16.31
CA GLU A 173 2.99 -6.24 15.80
C GLU A 173 1.99 -5.76 16.85
N VAL A 174 1.26 -6.68 17.49
CA VAL A 174 0.31 -6.35 18.56
C VAL A 174 0.99 -5.58 19.69
N ARG A 175 2.16 -6.02 20.16
CA ARG A 175 2.93 -5.32 21.19
C ARG A 175 3.31 -3.90 20.80
N LEU A 176 3.66 -3.68 19.54
CA LEU A 176 3.98 -2.33 19.01
C LEU A 176 2.74 -1.46 18.95
N LEU A 177 1.60 -2.01 18.48
CA LEU A 177 0.32 -1.29 18.41
C LEU A 177 -0.18 -0.88 19.81
N VAL A 178 -0.08 -1.77 20.79
CA VAL A 178 -0.42 -1.46 22.20
C VAL A 178 0.46 -0.33 22.75
N LYS A 179 1.76 -0.34 22.45
CA LYS A 179 2.67 0.75 22.85
C LYS A 179 2.31 2.09 22.20
N GLN A 180 1.69 2.07 21.02
CA GLN A 180 1.19 3.27 20.35
C GLN A 180 -0.17 3.74 20.89
N GLY A 181 -0.77 3.02 21.86
CA GLY A 181 -2.03 3.37 22.51
C GLY A 181 -3.28 2.75 21.89
N VAL A 182 -3.12 1.77 21.01
CA VAL A 182 -4.26 1.04 20.41
C VAL A 182 -4.95 0.20 21.50
N GLN A 183 -6.29 0.30 21.56
CA GLN A 183 -7.14 -0.40 22.55
C GLN A 183 -7.88 -1.59 21.92
N PHE A 184 -8.23 -1.49 20.63
CA PHE A 184 -8.97 -2.52 19.91
C PHE A 184 -8.23 -2.94 18.65
N LEU A 185 -8.22 -4.24 18.37
CA LEU A 185 -7.64 -4.80 17.15
C LEU A 185 -8.77 -5.43 16.31
N ILE A 186 -8.77 -5.09 15.03
CA ILE A 186 -9.68 -5.67 14.05
C ILE A 186 -8.88 -6.61 13.17
N GLY A 187 -9.02 -7.92 13.40
CA GLY A 187 -8.38 -8.95 12.58
C GLY A 187 -8.90 -8.94 11.15
N ILE A 188 -8.01 -8.87 10.18
CA ILE A 188 -8.34 -8.87 8.75
C ILE A 188 -7.66 -10.03 8.03
N PHE A 189 -8.46 -10.80 7.27
CA PHE A 189 -8.03 -11.96 6.49
C PHE A 189 -9.05 -12.24 5.37
N TYR A 190 -8.73 -13.15 4.45
CA TYR A 190 -9.71 -13.69 3.52
C TYR A 190 -10.21 -15.02 4.05
N PHE A 191 -11.52 -15.27 3.94
CA PHE A 191 -12.10 -16.57 4.29
C PHE A 191 -11.70 -17.62 3.26
N GLY A 192 -10.61 -18.32 3.51
CA GLY A 192 -10.10 -19.43 2.69
C GLY A 192 -10.03 -20.70 3.52
N HIS A 193 -11.18 -21.34 3.79
CA HIS A 193 -11.22 -22.72 4.26
C HIS A 193 -11.70 -23.62 3.15
#